data_d4082d7bfd554fa323de0db251c87fac
#
_entry.id   d4082d7bfd554fa323de0db251c87fac
#
_cell.length_a   1.000
_cell.length_b   1.000
_cell.length_c   1.000
_cell.angle_alpha   90.00
_cell.angle_beta   90.00
_cell.angle_gamma   90.00
#
_symmetry.space_group_name_H-M   'P 1'
#
loop_
_entity.id
_entity.type
_entity.pdbx_description
1 polymer ?
#
loop_
_entity_poly.entity_id
_entity_poly.type
_entity_poly.pdbx_seq_one_letter_code
_entity_poly.pdbx_strand_id
1 'polypeptide(L)'
;VLYPINQQKEINLVCVIRKKSEDNDSIKTILENTILKENKNLVNLFKGDLKSWPIYTSGKPIKSIYKNVLYIGDAFYTFPPTMAQGASQSIEAANEIFELISDNHSDIQNEYFKNRAERTNLINKRSKFNYFGFHITNPLLKTLRNFFLKRLVKNKNFIQNYLGKIYK
;
A
#
# COMPACT_ATOMS: atom_id res chain seq x y z
N VAL A 1 -0.64 -4.12 10.99
CA VAL A 1 -1.43 -2.94 11.40
C VAL A 1 -2.52 -3.40 12.32
N LEU A 2 -2.71 -2.69 13.42
CA LEU A 2 -3.71 -2.98 14.44
C LEU A 2 -4.48 -1.68 14.72
N TYR A 3 -5.80 -1.70 14.64
CA TYR A 3 -6.61 -0.52 14.90
C TYR A 3 -8.03 -0.88 15.38
N PRO A 4 -8.63 -0.02 16.26
CA PRO A 4 -9.97 -0.25 16.75
C PRO A 4 -11.03 0.03 15.67
N ILE A 5 -12.10 -0.76 15.71
CA ILE A 5 -13.32 -0.58 14.90
C ILE A 5 -14.55 -0.65 15.82
N ASN A 6 -15.74 -0.43 15.27
CA ASN A 6 -17.01 -0.50 16.02
C ASN A 6 -16.99 0.31 17.32
N GLN A 7 -16.63 1.60 17.25
CA GLN A 7 -16.53 2.48 18.42
C GLN A 7 -15.59 1.93 19.51
N GLN A 8 -14.47 1.33 19.09
CA GLN A 8 -13.45 0.71 19.95
C GLN A 8 -13.86 -0.60 20.65
N LYS A 9 -14.97 -1.21 20.25
CA LYS A 9 -15.42 -2.49 20.81
C LYS A 9 -14.69 -3.69 20.19
N GLU A 10 -14.15 -3.52 19.01
CA GLU A 10 -13.44 -4.57 18.26
C GLU A 10 -12.10 -4.04 17.76
N ILE A 11 -11.18 -4.96 17.53
CA ILE A 11 -9.85 -4.64 16.98
C ILE A 11 -9.70 -5.36 15.65
N ASN A 12 -9.42 -4.60 14.60
CA ASN A 12 -9.02 -5.16 13.32
C ASN A 12 -7.50 -5.32 13.25
N LEU A 13 -7.07 -6.51 12.84
CA LEU A 13 -5.67 -6.86 12.66
C LEU A 13 -5.44 -7.23 11.20
N VAL A 14 -4.54 -6.51 10.54
CA VAL A 14 -4.09 -6.78 9.17
C VAL A 14 -2.60 -7.05 9.17
N CYS A 15 -2.20 -8.22 8.70
CA CYS A 15 -0.81 -8.61 8.51
C CYS A 15 -0.50 -8.84 7.04
N VAL A 16 0.54 -8.21 6.53
CA VAL A 16 1.07 -8.48 5.20
C VAL A 16 2.28 -9.38 5.37
N ILE A 17 2.21 -10.59 4.82
CA ILE A 17 3.23 -11.62 4.97
C ILE A 17 3.84 -11.90 3.60
N ARG A 18 5.16 -11.97 3.55
CA ARG A 18 5.87 -12.44 2.36
C ARG A 18 5.94 -13.96 2.42
N LYS A 19 5.25 -14.62 1.50
CA LYS A 19 5.33 -16.07 1.30
C LYS A 19 6.18 -16.34 0.06
N LYS A 20 7.12 -17.28 0.16
CA LYS A 20 7.83 -17.80 -1.01
C LYS A 20 6.93 -18.83 -1.71
N SER A 21 7.04 -18.96 -3.02
CA SER A 21 6.25 -19.92 -3.81
C SER A 21 6.46 -21.39 -3.38
N GLU A 22 7.62 -21.68 -2.80
CA GLU A 22 8.01 -23.00 -2.32
C GLU A 22 7.56 -23.30 -0.87
N ASP A 23 7.05 -22.29 -0.15
CA ASP A 23 6.60 -22.47 1.24
C ASP A 23 5.25 -23.17 1.25
N ASN A 24 5.24 -24.44 1.65
CA ASN A 24 4.03 -25.23 1.90
C ASN A 24 3.42 -24.98 3.28
N ASP A 25 4.06 -24.15 4.10
CA ASP A 25 3.60 -23.84 5.45
C ASP A 25 2.21 -23.18 5.45
N SER A 26 1.42 -23.57 6.44
CA SER A 26 0.15 -22.90 6.69
C SER A 26 0.41 -21.45 7.13
N ILE A 27 -0.55 -20.56 6.87
CA ILE A 27 -0.45 -19.16 7.29
C ILE A 27 -0.26 -19.05 8.80
N LYS A 28 -0.89 -19.93 9.56
CA LYS A 28 -0.74 -20.00 11.01
C LYS A 28 0.71 -20.30 11.40
N THR A 29 1.33 -21.29 10.77
CA THR A 29 2.74 -21.66 11.00
C THR A 29 3.69 -20.49 10.66
N ILE A 30 3.44 -19.81 9.55
CA ILE A 30 4.23 -18.63 9.16
C ILE A 30 4.10 -17.50 10.19
N LEU A 31 2.88 -17.23 10.69
CA LEU A 31 2.63 -16.24 11.73
C LEU A 31 3.34 -16.59 13.04
N GLU A 32 3.26 -17.83 13.47
CA GLU A 32 3.91 -18.33 14.69
C GLU A 32 5.43 -18.17 14.61
N ASN A 33 6.02 -18.55 13.48
CA ASN A 33 7.47 -18.49 13.28
C ASN A 33 8.01 -17.07 13.05
N THR A 34 7.18 -16.12 12.68
CA THR A 34 7.60 -14.75 12.37
C THR A 34 7.16 -13.76 13.44
N ILE A 35 5.88 -13.39 13.44
CA ILE A 35 5.34 -12.31 14.27
C ILE A 35 5.26 -12.72 15.73
N LEU A 36 4.78 -13.94 15.99
CA LEU A 36 4.55 -14.40 17.36
C LEU A 36 5.83 -14.76 18.10
N LYS A 37 6.86 -15.21 17.38
CA LYS A 37 8.17 -15.46 17.95
C LYS A 37 8.78 -14.21 18.59
N GLU A 38 8.60 -13.06 17.95
CA GLU A 38 9.09 -11.76 18.46
C GLU A 38 8.10 -11.08 19.42
N ASN A 39 6.81 -11.41 19.36
CA ASN A 39 5.74 -10.72 20.07
C ASN A 39 4.74 -11.69 20.69
N LYS A 40 5.20 -12.43 21.71
CA LYS A 40 4.37 -13.45 22.40
C LYS A 40 3.02 -12.95 22.92
N ASN A 41 2.95 -11.66 23.26
CA ASN A 41 1.71 -11.02 23.75
C ASN A 41 0.61 -10.94 22.68
N LEU A 42 0.96 -11.09 21.40
CA LEU A 42 0.01 -11.04 20.29
C LEU A 42 -0.64 -12.39 19.99
N VAL A 43 -0.20 -13.47 20.61
CA VAL A 43 -0.73 -14.85 20.36
C VAL A 43 -2.25 -14.90 20.48
N ASN A 44 -2.81 -14.21 21.46
CA ASN A 44 -4.26 -14.21 21.69
C ASN A 44 -5.07 -13.55 20.56
N LEU A 45 -4.45 -12.64 19.78
CA LEU A 45 -5.11 -11.98 18.65
C LEU A 45 -5.25 -12.90 17.42
N PHE A 46 -4.52 -14.01 17.40
CA PHE A 46 -4.51 -14.98 16.29
C PHE A 46 -5.26 -16.28 16.61
N LYS A 47 -6.06 -16.31 17.68
CA LYS A 47 -6.84 -17.50 18.07
C LYS A 47 -8.13 -17.67 17.26
N GLY A 48 -8.61 -16.61 16.62
CA GLY A 48 -9.81 -16.63 15.78
C GLY A 48 -9.53 -17.16 14.36
N ASP A 49 -10.59 -17.21 13.56
CA ASP A 49 -10.49 -17.57 12.15
C ASP A 49 -9.72 -16.51 11.37
N LEU A 50 -8.56 -16.90 10.86
CA LEU A 50 -7.73 -16.04 10.04
C LEU A 50 -8.15 -16.15 8.58
N LYS A 51 -8.63 -15.06 8.01
CA LYS A 51 -8.86 -14.96 6.58
C LYS A 51 -7.60 -14.47 5.89
N SER A 52 -7.27 -15.08 4.76
CA SER A 52 -6.11 -14.69 3.96
C SER A 52 -6.46 -14.51 2.50
N TRP A 53 -5.83 -13.51 1.91
CA TRP A 53 -6.00 -13.19 0.49
C TRP A 53 -4.64 -12.98 -0.14
N PRO A 54 -4.42 -13.49 -1.37
CA PRO A 54 -3.24 -13.12 -2.13
C PRO A 54 -3.30 -11.64 -2.50
N ILE A 55 -2.15 -10.96 -2.42
CA ILE A 55 -2.03 -9.57 -2.84
C ILE A 55 -1.47 -9.54 -4.25
N TYR A 56 -2.25 -9.03 -5.19
CA TYR A 56 -1.82 -8.78 -6.56
C TYR A 56 -1.42 -7.32 -6.72
N THR A 57 -0.42 -7.06 -7.53
CA THR A 57 0.04 -5.71 -7.85
C THR A 57 0.23 -5.56 -9.35
N SER A 58 -0.08 -4.39 -9.89
CA SER A 58 0.12 -4.11 -11.30
C SER A 58 1.60 -3.88 -11.63
N GLY A 59 2.03 -4.35 -12.79
CA GLY A 59 3.37 -4.04 -13.32
C GLY A 59 3.42 -2.66 -13.99
N LYS A 60 2.32 -2.27 -14.63
CA LYS A 60 2.17 -1.01 -15.39
C LYS A 60 0.72 -0.52 -15.33
N PRO A 61 0.49 0.80 -15.52
CA PRO A 61 -0.86 1.34 -15.69
C PRO A 61 -1.56 0.72 -16.89
N ILE A 62 -2.89 0.55 -16.78
CA ILE A 62 -3.72 -0.02 -17.84
C ILE A 62 -4.49 1.12 -18.52
N LYS A 63 -4.32 1.24 -19.84
CA LYS A 63 -5.08 2.16 -20.68
C LYS A 63 -6.18 1.41 -21.40
N SER A 64 -7.38 1.98 -21.43
CA SER A 64 -8.48 1.40 -22.21
C SER A 64 -8.23 1.54 -23.72
N ILE A 65 -8.62 0.52 -24.47
CA ILE A 65 -8.65 0.58 -25.94
C ILE A 65 -9.84 1.38 -26.48
N TYR A 66 -10.85 1.60 -25.63
CA TYR A 66 -12.04 2.37 -25.96
C TYR A 66 -11.87 3.83 -25.52
N LYS A 67 -12.03 4.79 -26.42
CA LYS A 67 -11.80 6.21 -26.16
C LYS A 67 -12.70 6.83 -25.08
N ASN A 68 -13.89 6.27 -24.89
CA ASN A 68 -14.88 6.74 -23.91
C ASN A 68 -14.86 5.95 -22.59
N VAL A 69 -13.86 5.10 -22.36
CA VAL A 69 -13.72 4.30 -21.14
C VAL A 69 -12.42 4.67 -20.44
N LEU A 70 -12.55 5.10 -19.20
CA LEU A 70 -11.42 5.42 -18.32
C LEU A 70 -11.43 4.47 -17.11
N TYR A 71 -10.28 3.87 -16.84
CA TYR A 71 -10.12 3.02 -15.65
C TYR A 71 -9.69 3.87 -14.45
N ILE A 72 -10.28 3.58 -13.28
CA ILE A 72 -9.92 4.21 -12.01
C ILE A 72 -9.55 3.15 -10.97
N GLY A 73 -8.87 3.58 -9.91
CA GLY A 73 -8.52 2.69 -8.79
C GLY A 73 -7.72 1.47 -9.23
N ASP A 74 -8.07 0.33 -8.67
CA ASP A 74 -7.38 -0.94 -8.94
C ASP A 74 -7.52 -1.43 -10.37
N ALA A 75 -8.55 -0.99 -11.10
CA ALA A 75 -8.68 -1.27 -12.53
C ALA A 75 -7.62 -0.53 -13.36
N PHE A 76 -7.15 0.63 -12.90
CA PHE A 76 -6.06 1.38 -13.52
C PHE A 76 -4.69 0.89 -13.05
N TYR A 77 -4.51 0.78 -11.72
CA TYR A 77 -3.26 0.39 -11.11
C TYR A 77 -3.43 -0.10 -9.66
N THR A 78 -2.89 -1.27 -9.34
CA THR A 78 -2.88 -1.84 -7.99
C THR A 78 -1.51 -1.67 -7.32
N PHE A 79 -1.51 -1.17 -6.09
CA PHE A 79 -0.29 -0.94 -5.30
C PHE A 79 -0.10 -2.01 -4.21
N PRO A 80 1.16 -2.24 -3.77
CA PRO A 80 1.36 -2.87 -2.47
C PRO A 80 0.67 -2.05 -1.37
N PRO A 81 -0.04 -2.67 -0.40
CA PRO A 81 -0.87 -1.95 0.58
C PRO A 81 -0.08 -1.17 1.65
N THR A 82 1.23 -1.06 1.50
CA THR A 82 2.17 -0.50 2.50
C THR A 82 2.08 1.02 2.68
N MET A 83 1.31 1.72 1.83
CA MET A 83 1.06 3.16 1.92
C MET A 83 -0.42 3.48 2.15
N ALA A 84 -1.30 2.48 2.22
CA ALA A 84 -2.76 2.63 2.35
C ALA A 84 -3.38 3.60 1.32
N GLN A 85 -2.86 3.59 0.08
CA GLN A 85 -3.22 4.59 -0.95
C GLN A 85 -4.31 4.14 -1.93
N GLY A 86 -4.76 2.88 -1.91
CA GLY A 86 -5.71 2.37 -2.91
C GLY A 86 -6.98 3.23 -3.02
N ALA A 87 -7.70 3.41 -1.91
CA ALA A 87 -8.94 4.21 -1.89
C ALA A 87 -8.69 5.68 -2.23
N SER A 88 -7.66 6.31 -1.64
CA SER A 88 -7.32 7.72 -1.91
C SER A 88 -7.03 7.95 -3.38
N GLN A 89 -6.31 7.04 -4.03
CA GLN A 89 -5.99 7.14 -5.45
C GLN A 89 -7.20 6.94 -6.36
N SER A 90 -8.19 6.16 -5.91
CA SER A 90 -9.45 6.02 -6.64
C SER A 90 -10.27 7.32 -6.60
N ILE A 91 -10.34 7.97 -5.44
CA ILE A 91 -11.04 9.25 -5.26
C ILE A 91 -10.34 10.37 -6.05
N GLU A 92 -9.01 10.44 -5.94
CA GLU A 92 -8.19 11.41 -6.68
C GLU A 92 -8.35 11.25 -8.20
N ALA A 93 -8.40 10.01 -8.69
CA ALA A 93 -8.62 9.71 -10.10
C ALA A 93 -10.02 10.14 -10.58
N ALA A 94 -11.05 9.92 -9.77
CA ALA A 94 -12.42 10.34 -10.11
C ALA A 94 -12.52 11.87 -10.18
N ASN A 95 -11.90 12.59 -9.24
CA ASN A 95 -11.87 14.05 -9.25
C ASN A 95 -11.13 14.59 -10.48
N GLU A 96 -9.98 14.01 -10.84
CA GLU A 96 -9.22 14.42 -12.02
C GLU A 96 -10.04 14.25 -13.31
N ILE A 97 -10.76 13.13 -13.47
CA ILE A 97 -11.65 12.94 -14.62
C ILE A 97 -12.75 14.01 -14.65
N PHE A 98 -13.34 14.31 -13.48
CA PHE A 98 -14.36 15.33 -13.38
C PHE A 98 -13.82 16.72 -13.81
N GLU A 99 -12.64 17.10 -13.38
CA GLU A 99 -11.97 18.35 -13.78
C GLU A 99 -11.71 18.38 -15.29
N LEU A 100 -11.11 17.33 -15.86
CA LEU A 100 -10.84 17.25 -17.30
C LEU A 100 -12.11 17.36 -18.17
N ILE A 101 -13.24 16.79 -17.70
CA ILE A 101 -14.52 16.92 -18.40
C ILE A 101 -15.07 18.34 -18.26
N SER A 102 -15.04 18.90 -17.05
CA SER A 102 -15.57 20.25 -16.77
C SER A 102 -14.83 21.35 -17.54
N ASP A 103 -13.53 21.20 -17.72
CA ASP A 103 -12.67 22.14 -18.44
C ASP A 103 -12.71 21.92 -19.97
N ASN A 104 -13.54 20.97 -20.45
CA ASN A 104 -13.70 20.64 -21.87
C ASN A 104 -12.38 20.28 -22.59
N HIS A 105 -11.50 19.53 -21.92
CA HIS A 105 -10.28 19.05 -22.55
C HIS A 105 -10.56 18.20 -23.80
N SER A 106 -9.82 18.44 -24.87
CA SER A 106 -10.05 17.80 -26.18
C SER A 106 -9.64 16.31 -26.20
N ASP A 107 -8.68 15.91 -25.36
CA ASP A 107 -8.18 14.53 -25.30
C ASP A 107 -8.06 14.02 -23.86
N ILE A 108 -9.22 13.91 -23.22
CA ILE A 108 -9.34 13.52 -21.81
C ILE A 108 -8.62 12.19 -21.53
N GLN A 109 -8.76 11.20 -22.42
CA GLN A 109 -8.18 9.88 -22.18
C GLN A 109 -6.64 9.91 -22.11
N ASN A 110 -5.98 10.59 -23.04
CA ASN A 110 -4.53 10.64 -23.07
C ASN A 110 -3.98 11.49 -21.93
N GLU A 111 -4.62 12.62 -21.63
CA GLU A 111 -4.19 13.50 -20.56
C GLU A 111 -4.36 12.83 -19.19
N TYR A 112 -5.52 12.26 -18.92
CA TYR A 112 -5.76 11.46 -17.72
C TYR A 112 -4.74 10.33 -17.57
N PHE A 113 -4.52 9.55 -18.65
CA PHE A 113 -3.57 8.44 -18.58
C PHE A 113 -2.16 8.92 -18.25
N LYS A 114 -1.68 10.00 -18.86
CA LYS A 114 -0.35 10.57 -18.61
C LYS A 114 -0.20 11.00 -17.15
N ASN A 115 -1.13 11.82 -16.66
CA ASN A 115 -1.09 12.36 -15.31
C ASN A 115 -1.16 11.25 -14.25
N ARG A 116 -2.10 10.31 -14.44
CA ARG A 116 -2.25 9.16 -13.52
C ARG A 116 -1.07 8.21 -13.56
N ALA A 117 -0.46 7.98 -14.72
CA ALA A 117 0.73 7.13 -14.83
C ALA A 117 1.91 7.71 -14.04
N GLU A 118 2.14 9.03 -14.11
CA GLU A 118 3.18 9.70 -13.29
C GLU A 118 2.87 9.58 -11.80
N ARG A 119 1.63 9.87 -11.42
CA ARG A 119 1.16 9.83 -10.04
C ARG A 119 1.27 8.43 -9.43
N THR A 120 0.75 7.43 -10.12
CA THR A 120 0.81 6.03 -9.69
C THR A 120 2.23 5.49 -9.63
N ASN A 121 3.11 5.90 -10.54
CA ASN A 121 4.52 5.53 -10.52
C ASN A 121 5.23 6.05 -9.25
N LEU A 122 4.98 7.30 -8.86
CA LEU A 122 5.52 7.87 -7.61
C LEU A 122 5.09 7.06 -6.39
N ILE A 123 3.77 6.77 -6.28
CA ILE A 123 3.19 6.03 -5.16
C ILE A 123 3.71 4.59 -5.14
N ASN A 124 3.78 3.94 -6.29
CA ASN A 124 4.30 2.58 -6.41
C ASN A 124 5.77 2.47 -5.96
N LYS A 125 6.62 3.40 -6.38
CA LYS A 125 8.03 3.44 -5.93
C LYS A 125 8.12 3.51 -4.40
N ARG A 126 7.31 4.35 -3.77
CA ARG A 126 7.29 4.49 -2.30
C ARG A 126 6.67 3.29 -1.60
N SER A 127 5.59 2.74 -2.15
CA SER A 127 4.97 1.52 -1.64
C SER A 127 5.94 0.33 -1.67
N LYS A 128 6.68 0.15 -2.76
CA LYS A 128 7.72 -0.88 -2.88
C LYS A 128 8.87 -0.65 -1.92
N PHE A 129 9.30 0.59 -1.73
CA PHE A 129 10.35 0.93 -0.77
C PHE A 129 9.92 0.60 0.67
N ASN A 130 8.69 0.98 1.05
CA ASN A 130 8.14 0.63 2.35
C ASN A 130 7.98 -0.90 2.50
N TYR A 131 7.49 -1.57 1.47
CA TYR A 131 7.38 -3.03 1.47
C TYR A 131 8.73 -3.70 1.74
N PHE A 132 9.78 -3.27 1.04
CA PHE A 132 11.14 -3.75 1.29
C PHE A 132 11.57 -3.47 2.74
N GLY A 133 11.41 -2.22 3.19
CA GLY A 133 11.80 -1.81 4.53
C GLY A 133 11.09 -2.60 5.64
N PHE A 134 9.79 -2.87 5.49
CA PHE A 134 9.01 -3.62 6.48
C PHE A 134 9.40 -5.09 6.57
N HIS A 135 9.88 -5.68 5.48
CA HIS A 135 10.24 -7.10 5.41
C HIS A 135 11.73 -7.40 5.58
N ILE A 136 12.51 -6.45 6.09
CA ILE A 136 13.93 -6.69 6.46
C ILE A 136 13.96 -7.64 7.67
N THR A 137 14.50 -8.83 7.48
CA THR A 137 14.61 -9.89 8.51
C THR A 137 15.98 -9.94 9.16
N ASN A 138 17.04 -9.51 8.45
CA ASN A 138 18.39 -9.50 9.00
C ASN A 138 18.49 -8.56 10.22
N PRO A 139 18.97 -9.04 11.41
CA PRO A 139 18.97 -8.26 12.65
C PRO A 139 19.79 -6.97 12.56
N LEU A 140 20.92 -7.01 11.89
CA LEU A 140 21.81 -5.85 11.73
C LEU A 140 21.13 -4.77 10.86
N LEU A 141 20.58 -5.18 9.71
CA LEU A 141 19.85 -4.27 8.82
C LEU A 141 18.57 -3.73 9.47
N LYS A 142 17.88 -4.54 10.28
CA LYS A 142 16.72 -4.13 11.07
C LYS A 142 17.08 -3.02 12.07
N THR A 143 18.18 -3.17 12.77
CA THR A 143 18.69 -2.18 13.72
C THR A 143 19.06 -0.88 13.01
N LEU A 144 19.80 -0.98 11.91
CA LEU A 144 20.18 0.16 11.08
C LEU A 144 18.95 0.90 10.53
N ARG A 145 17.98 0.17 9.95
CA ARG A 145 16.70 0.72 9.51
C ARG A 145 15.99 1.47 10.63
N ASN A 146 15.87 0.87 11.81
CA ASN A 146 15.18 1.47 12.95
C ASN A 146 15.89 2.75 13.43
N PHE A 147 17.22 2.77 13.43
CA PHE A 147 17.99 3.97 13.74
C PHE A 147 17.70 5.11 12.75
N PHE A 148 17.75 4.82 11.45
CA PHE A 148 17.45 5.82 10.42
C PHE A 148 15.99 6.30 10.48
N LEU A 149 15.03 5.40 10.66
CA LEU A 149 13.61 5.78 10.77
C LEU A 149 13.39 6.71 11.96
N LYS A 150 13.97 6.41 13.14
CA LYS A 150 13.85 7.30 14.32
C LYS A 150 14.37 8.72 14.04
N ARG A 151 15.35 8.86 13.18
CA ARG A 151 15.91 10.16 12.80
C ARG A 151 15.09 10.85 11.72
N LEU A 152 14.66 10.11 10.70
CA LEU A 152 13.89 10.62 9.58
C LEU A 152 12.49 11.13 9.99
N VAL A 153 11.81 10.43 10.91
CA VAL A 153 10.47 10.88 11.40
C VAL A 153 10.52 12.15 12.22
N LYS A 154 11.68 12.57 12.70
CA LYS A 154 11.86 13.86 13.38
C LYS A 154 12.15 15.01 12.40
N ASN A 155 12.49 14.71 11.17
CA ASN A 155 12.81 15.70 10.16
C ASN A 155 11.53 16.12 9.41
N LYS A 156 11.00 17.31 9.73
CA LYS A 156 9.78 17.86 9.12
C LYS A 156 9.87 17.95 7.60
N ASN A 157 11.03 18.38 7.06
CA ASN A 157 11.24 18.49 5.61
C ASN A 157 11.19 17.11 4.93
N PHE A 158 11.75 16.08 5.55
CA PHE A 158 11.65 14.71 5.04
C PHE A 158 10.21 14.26 5.01
N ILE A 159 9.46 14.44 6.10
CA ILE A 159 8.05 14.04 6.17
C ILE A 159 7.21 14.77 5.12
N GLN A 160 7.38 16.09 4.98
CA GLN A 160 6.67 16.87 3.97
C GLN A 160 7.03 16.44 2.54
N ASN A 161 8.29 16.17 2.25
CA ASN A 161 8.72 15.71 0.93
C ASN A 161 8.34 14.25 0.65
N TYR A 162 8.33 13.40 1.66
CA TYR A 162 8.03 11.99 1.49
C TYR A 162 6.53 11.70 1.54
N LEU A 163 5.82 12.19 2.55
CA LEU A 163 4.38 11.97 2.71
C LEU A 163 3.56 13.08 2.02
N GLY A 164 3.93 14.35 2.14
CA GLY A 164 3.17 15.46 1.60
C GLY A 164 2.95 15.39 0.09
N LYS A 165 3.88 14.82 -0.66
CA LYS A 165 3.69 14.58 -2.11
C LYS A 165 2.71 13.43 -2.41
N ILE A 166 2.31 12.65 -1.41
CA ILE A 166 1.34 11.56 -1.55
C ILE A 166 -0.07 12.03 -1.20
N TYR A 167 -0.18 12.93 -0.22
CA TYR A 167 -1.45 13.42 0.32
C TYR A 167 -1.81 14.83 -0.20
N LYS A 168 -1.48 15.10 -1.44
CA LYS A 168 -1.84 16.36 -2.10
C LYS A 168 -3.28 16.34 -2.53
#